data_accb6d1c94a134634662d92f4ec8ff7d
#
_entry.id   accb6d1c94a134634662d92f4ec8ff7d
#
_cell.length_a   1.000
_cell.length_b   1.000
_cell.length_c   1.000
_cell.angle_alpha   90.00
_cell.angle_beta   90.00
_cell.angle_gamma   90.00
#
_symmetry.space_group_name_H-M   'P 1'
#
loop_
_entity.id
_entity.type
_entity.pdbx_description
1 polymer ?
#
loop_
_entity_poly.entity_id
_entity_poly.type
_entity_poly.pdbx_seq_one_letter_code
_entity_poly.pdbx_strand_id
1 'polypeptide(L)'
;MNTSLFDRSHLPVALAYFTERERLRLFGRGVWRSARCPFHEDTQPSLRVNVEVGAFRCMACGAKGGDVVAFHMQRHGLRFVDAAKALGAWKGEQ
;
A
#
# COMPACT_ATOMS: atom_id res chain seq x y z
N MET A 1 -10.79 -11.23 16.16
CA MET A 1 -11.00 -11.10 14.72
C MET A 1 -10.54 -12.33 13.97
N ASN A 2 -11.32 -12.79 13.01
CA ASN A 2 -10.99 -13.99 12.26
C ASN A 2 -10.22 -13.63 11.00
N THR A 3 -8.87 -13.72 11.06
CA THR A 3 -8.04 -13.39 9.93
C THR A 3 -7.95 -14.52 8.90
N SER A 4 -8.57 -15.68 9.16
CA SER A 4 -8.55 -16.78 8.20
C SER A 4 -9.35 -16.45 6.94
N LEU A 5 -10.17 -15.41 6.97
CA LEU A 5 -10.90 -14.96 5.79
C LEU A 5 -10.07 -14.04 4.90
N PHE A 6 -8.94 -13.57 5.38
CA PHE A 6 -8.05 -12.73 4.59
C PHE A 6 -7.18 -13.61 3.70
N ASP A 7 -7.23 -13.36 2.40
CA ASP A 7 -6.47 -14.15 1.43
C ASP A 7 -5.41 -13.28 0.78
N ARG A 8 -4.20 -13.37 1.31
CA ARG A 8 -3.08 -12.55 0.84
C ARG A 8 -2.77 -12.82 -0.64
N SER A 9 -3.08 -14.01 -1.14
CA SER A 9 -2.79 -14.34 -2.54
C SER A 9 -3.66 -13.56 -3.51
N HIS A 10 -4.74 -12.96 -3.04
CA HIS A 10 -5.62 -12.15 -3.89
C HIS A 10 -5.30 -10.67 -3.82
N LEU A 11 -4.27 -10.28 -3.08
CA LEU A 11 -3.84 -8.89 -3.09
C LEU A 11 -3.28 -8.53 -4.46
N PRO A 12 -3.47 -7.28 -4.90
CA PRO A 12 -2.86 -6.85 -6.15
C PRO A 12 -1.34 -6.90 -6.06
N VAL A 13 -0.70 -7.06 -7.20
CA VAL A 13 0.75 -6.95 -7.28
C VAL A 13 1.14 -5.55 -6.80
N ALA A 14 2.14 -5.48 -5.92
CA ALA A 14 2.49 -4.21 -5.28
C ALA A 14 2.83 -3.13 -6.30
N LEU A 15 3.63 -3.46 -7.32
CA LEU A 15 3.97 -2.49 -8.35
C LEU A 15 2.74 -1.89 -9.00
N ALA A 16 1.79 -2.74 -9.40
CA ALA A 16 0.55 -2.29 -10.04
C ALA A 16 -0.31 -1.48 -9.06
N TYR A 17 -0.35 -1.92 -7.80
CA TYR A 17 -1.12 -1.19 -6.80
C TYR A 17 -0.62 0.25 -6.67
N PHE A 18 0.68 0.42 -6.49
CA PHE A 18 1.23 1.76 -6.29
C PHE A 18 1.11 2.63 -7.54
N THR A 19 1.33 2.07 -8.73
CA THR A 19 1.35 2.88 -9.95
C THR A 19 -0.03 3.09 -10.55
N GLU A 20 -0.86 2.06 -10.54
CA GLU A 20 -2.15 2.13 -11.23
C GLU A 20 -3.28 2.54 -10.31
N ARG A 21 -3.32 1.98 -9.11
CA ARG A 21 -4.41 2.29 -8.19
C ARG A 21 -4.15 3.58 -7.43
N GLU A 22 -2.95 3.75 -6.90
CA GLU A 22 -2.61 4.96 -6.15
C GLU A 22 -2.01 6.06 -7.02
N ARG A 23 -1.70 5.74 -8.26
CA ARG A 23 -1.20 6.68 -9.26
C ARG A 23 0.09 7.36 -8.82
N LEU A 24 0.94 6.63 -8.13
CA LEU A 24 2.23 7.14 -7.73
C LEU A 24 3.20 7.01 -8.89
N ARG A 25 4.02 8.04 -9.06
CA ARG A 25 5.13 7.98 -10.01
C ARG A 25 6.35 7.49 -9.25
N LEU A 26 6.84 6.31 -9.63
CA LEU A 26 7.97 5.70 -8.93
C LEU A 26 9.28 6.07 -9.60
N PHE A 27 10.29 6.36 -8.79
CA PHE A 27 11.63 6.71 -9.24
C PHE A 27 12.60 5.64 -8.76
N GLY A 28 13.62 5.36 -9.60
CA GLY A 28 14.66 4.43 -9.24
C GLY A 28 14.45 3.06 -9.84
N ARG A 29 15.30 2.13 -9.42
CA ARG A 29 15.29 0.77 -9.92
C ARG A 29 15.32 -0.21 -8.75
N GLY A 30 15.08 -1.48 -9.07
CA GLY A 30 15.15 -2.52 -8.06
C GLY A 30 13.87 -2.63 -7.27
N VAL A 31 13.98 -3.26 -6.11
CA VAL A 31 12.83 -3.61 -5.29
C VAL A 31 12.28 -2.38 -4.54
N TRP A 32 13.17 -1.52 -4.08
CA TRP A 32 12.78 -0.31 -3.36
C TRP A 32 12.85 0.89 -4.28
N ARG A 33 11.74 1.63 -4.36
CA ARG A 33 11.65 2.81 -5.22
C ARG A 33 11.11 3.98 -4.44
N SER A 34 11.33 5.18 -4.97
CA SER A 34 10.91 6.41 -4.31
C SER A 34 9.71 7.00 -5.01
N ALA A 35 8.89 7.72 -4.24
CA ALA A 35 7.72 8.42 -4.78
C ALA A 35 7.40 9.61 -3.89
N ARG A 36 6.62 10.55 -4.42
CA ARG A 36 6.07 11.59 -3.58
C ARG A 36 5.03 10.97 -2.66
N CYS A 37 5.10 11.33 -1.39
CA CYS A 37 4.23 10.74 -0.38
C CYS A 37 2.83 11.34 -0.44
N PRO A 38 1.78 10.52 -0.56
CA PRO A 38 0.41 11.05 -0.58
C PRO A 38 -0.15 11.34 0.80
N PHE A 39 0.60 11.01 1.88
CA PHE A 39 0.13 11.21 3.25
C PHE A 39 0.40 12.61 3.77
N HIS A 40 1.19 13.40 3.04
CA HIS A 40 1.47 14.79 3.39
C HIS A 40 1.85 15.54 2.12
N GLU A 41 1.92 16.85 2.22
CA GLU A 41 2.37 17.65 1.08
C GLU A 41 3.87 17.43 0.90
N ASP A 42 4.25 16.83 -0.22
CA ASP A 42 5.61 16.36 -0.44
C ASP A 42 6.18 16.99 -1.70
N THR A 43 7.26 17.76 -1.55
CA THR A 43 7.92 18.37 -2.70
C THR A 43 9.08 17.54 -3.21
N GLN A 44 9.43 16.48 -2.48
CA GLN A 44 10.52 15.58 -2.85
C GLN A 44 10.04 14.15 -2.67
N PRO A 45 10.61 13.18 -3.41
CA PRO A 45 10.16 11.79 -3.28
C PRO A 45 10.65 11.17 -1.97
N SER A 46 9.95 11.46 -0.89
CA SER A 46 10.31 10.99 0.45
C SER A 46 9.76 9.62 0.79
N LEU A 47 8.80 9.12 0.02
CA LEU A 47 8.21 7.81 0.26
C LEU A 47 9.03 6.73 -0.42
N ARG A 48 9.34 5.67 0.33
CA ARG A 48 10.01 4.49 -0.21
C ARG A 48 9.00 3.35 -0.23
N VAL A 49 8.88 2.69 -1.37
CA VAL A 49 7.95 1.56 -1.50
C VAL A 49 8.69 0.35 -2.04
N ASN A 50 8.32 -0.81 -1.53
CA ASN A 50 8.84 -2.09 -2.00
C ASN A 50 7.86 -2.64 -3.02
N VAL A 51 8.29 -2.75 -4.29
CA VAL A 51 7.37 -3.11 -5.37
C VAL A 51 7.08 -4.60 -5.42
N GLU A 52 7.75 -5.40 -4.61
CA GLU A 52 7.46 -6.84 -4.53
C GLU A 52 6.49 -7.18 -3.42
N VAL A 53 6.76 -6.68 -2.21
CA VAL A 53 5.93 -7.06 -1.06
C VAL A 53 4.98 -5.96 -0.61
N GLY A 54 5.12 -4.74 -1.12
CA GLY A 54 4.21 -3.67 -0.79
C GLY A 54 4.54 -2.91 0.48
N ALA A 55 5.64 -3.22 1.12
CA ALA A 55 6.08 -2.47 2.30
C ALA A 55 6.41 -1.03 1.90
N PHE A 56 6.23 -0.11 2.83
CA PHE A 56 6.49 1.30 2.55
C PHE A 56 6.92 2.03 3.80
N ARG A 57 7.61 3.14 3.58
CA ARG A 57 8.02 4.03 4.66
C ARG A 57 8.29 5.42 4.09
N CYS A 58 7.68 6.42 4.68
CA CYS A 58 7.98 7.81 4.32
C CYS A 58 9.06 8.36 5.23
N MET A 59 10.14 8.83 4.63
CA MET A 59 11.27 9.36 5.41
C MET A 59 10.97 10.75 5.98
N ALA A 60 9.92 11.40 5.50
CA ALA A 60 9.57 12.74 5.97
C ALA A 60 8.49 12.72 7.05
N CYS A 61 7.39 11.99 6.84
CA CYS A 61 6.27 12.02 7.79
C CYS A 61 6.19 10.76 8.66
N GLY A 62 6.99 9.74 8.36
CA GLY A 62 7.01 8.54 9.18
C GLY A 62 5.91 7.52 8.91
N ALA A 63 5.04 7.77 7.91
CA ALA A 63 4.05 6.78 7.53
C ALA A 63 4.76 5.50 7.12
N LYS A 64 4.25 4.34 7.55
CA LYS A 64 4.90 3.07 7.26
C LYS A 64 3.94 1.92 7.38
N GLY A 65 4.26 0.84 6.73
CA GLY A 65 3.48 -0.39 6.80
C GLY A 65 4.18 -1.51 6.04
N GLY A 66 3.68 -2.73 6.20
CA GLY A 66 4.33 -3.91 5.65
C GLY A 66 3.77 -4.42 4.33
N ASP A 67 2.64 -3.90 3.88
CA ASP A 67 2.02 -4.39 2.65
C ASP A 67 1.04 -3.35 2.10
N VAL A 68 0.43 -3.69 0.95
CA VAL A 68 -0.51 -2.78 0.30
C VAL A 68 -1.80 -2.60 1.11
N VAL A 69 -2.17 -3.56 1.97
CA VAL A 69 -3.34 -3.40 2.83
C VAL A 69 -3.09 -2.27 3.81
N ALA A 70 -1.90 -2.27 4.44
CA ALA A 70 -1.54 -1.21 5.38
C ALA A 70 -1.54 0.16 4.69
N PHE A 71 -1.03 0.21 3.45
CA PHE A 71 -1.03 1.44 2.67
C PHE A 71 -2.46 1.91 2.43
N HIS A 72 -3.32 0.99 1.98
CA HIS A 72 -4.71 1.32 1.65
C HIS A 72 -5.49 1.79 2.88
N MET A 73 -5.25 1.14 4.03
CA MET A 73 -5.88 1.55 5.29
C MET A 73 -5.53 2.99 5.62
N GLN A 74 -4.25 3.32 5.57
CA GLN A 74 -3.80 4.66 5.97
C GLN A 74 -4.19 5.71 4.94
N ARG A 75 -4.09 5.35 3.66
CA ARG A 75 -4.36 6.30 2.59
C ARG A 75 -5.84 6.70 2.52
N HIS A 76 -6.72 5.76 2.80
CA HIS A 76 -8.15 5.96 2.61
C HIS A 76 -8.94 5.92 3.91
N GLY A 77 -8.27 5.83 5.06
CA GLY A 77 -8.94 5.85 6.35
C GLY A 77 -9.81 4.62 6.60
N LEU A 78 -9.36 3.46 6.18
CA LEU A 78 -10.16 2.24 6.28
C LEU A 78 -9.63 1.33 7.39
N ARG A 79 -10.53 0.54 7.96
CA ARG A 79 -10.13 -0.54 8.84
C ARG A 79 -9.63 -1.72 7.99
N PHE A 80 -8.96 -2.66 8.65
CA PHE A 80 -8.33 -3.79 7.96
C PHE A 80 -9.31 -4.55 7.05
N VAL A 81 -10.46 -4.94 7.58
CA VAL A 81 -11.43 -5.72 6.81
C VAL A 81 -11.92 -4.95 5.59
N ASP A 82 -12.20 -3.65 5.79
CA ASP A 82 -12.69 -2.83 4.69
C ASP A 82 -11.62 -2.65 3.61
N ALA A 83 -10.38 -2.47 4.02
CA ALA A 83 -9.28 -2.36 3.06
C ALA A 83 -9.08 -3.67 2.31
N ALA A 84 -9.13 -4.79 3.03
CA ALA A 84 -8.97 -6.10 2.40
C ALA A 84 -10.09 -6.36 1.39
N LYS A 85 -11.32 -5.98 1.73
CA LYS A 85 -12.44 -6.12 0.80
C LYS A 85 -12.23 -5.26 -0.43
N ALA A 86 -11.80 -4.02 -0.24
CA ALA A 86 -11.57 -3.11 -1.37
C ALA A 86 -10.50 -3.64 -2.31
N LEU A 87 -9.53 -4.37 -1.80
CA LEU A 87 -8.45 -4.93 -2.60
C LEU A 87 -8.75 -6.33 -3.13
N GLY A 88 -9.93 -6.88 -2.83
CA GLY A 88 -10.33 -8.18 -3.34
C GLY A 88 -9.74 -9.36 -2.59
N ALA A 89 -9.25 -9.13 -1.37
CA ALA A 89 -8.54 -10.15 -0.59
C ALA A 89 -9.32 -10.64 0.63
N TRP A 90 -10.60 -10.40 0.67
CA TRP A 90 -11.44 -10.84 1.79
C TRP A 90 -12.46 -11.85 1.29
N LYS A 91 -12.47 -13.05 1.87
CA LYS A 91 -13.35 -14.12 1.43
C LYS A 91 -14.65 -14.21 2.21
N GLY A 92 -14.83 -13.39 3.21
CA GLY A 92 -16.03 -13.42 4.03
C GLY A 92 -17.22 -12.79 3.36
N GLU A 93 -18.35 -12.84 4.07
CA GLU A 93 -19.59 -12.24 3.61
C GLU A 93 -19.50 -10.75 3.45
N GLN A 94 -20.23 -10.23 2.47
CA GLN A 94 -20.28 -8.79 2.18
C GLN A 94 -21.43 -8.12 2.92
#